data_3c1134eddc09c57861ddfaf5c1e92110
#
_entry.id   3c1134eddc09c57861ddfaf5c1e92110
#
_cell.length_a   1.000
_cell.length_b   1.000
_cell.length_c   1.000
_cell.angle_alpha   90.00
_cell.angle_beta   90.00
_cell.angle_gamma   90.00
#
_symmetry.space_group_name_H-M   'P 1'
#
loop_
_entity.id
_entity.type
_entity.pdbx_description
1 polymer ?
#
loop_
_entity_poly.entity_id
_entity_poly.type
_entity_poly.pdbx_seq_one_letter_code
_entity_poly.pdbx_strand_id
1 'polypeptide(L)'
;MLETKWLYLLLNLATICVPLLRSFESRVAYYKSFSSLFKSMLLVSGFFLLWDIWFTEMGVWGFTPDYLCGVSLFGLPLGEYLFFVTVPFSCVFIYRVLDFFFPKGMVPKSLVVWLNYGLVILCLAIGSLNLDKAYTSITFLLLAAAIIYVVWIEKVDWMGKFYQSYLIALIPFILKNGILTGSVTESPVVWYNNSENLGLRIATIPVEDVFYAMLLILGIIYFYVKFERKRNLPRGLN
;
A
#
# COMPACT_ATOMS: atom_id res chain seq x y z
N MET A 1 18.75 -16.22 -12.32
CA MET A 1 18.57 -15.07 -11.40
C MET A 1 18.33 -13.82 -12.23
N LEU A 2 17.56 -12.87 -11.71
CA LEU A 2 17.20 -11.63 -12.42
C LEU A 2 18.24 -10.55 -12.09
N GLU A 3 19.39 -10.58 -12.77
CA GLU A 3 20.52 -9.67 -12.52
C GLU A 3 20.50 -8.53 -13.54
N THR A 4 19.75 -7.46 -13.27
CA THR A 4 19.71 -6.29 -14.15
C THR A 4 19.45 -5.00 -13.38
N LYS A 5 20.20 -3.95 -13.70
CA LYS A 5 20.02 -2.59 -13.17
C LYS A 5 18.63 -1.96 -13.45
N TRP A 6 17.85 -2.59 -14.31
CA TRP A 6 16.48 -2.15 -14.63
C TRP A 6 15.42 -2.91 -13.85
N LEU A 7 15.81 -3.87 -12.97
CA LEU A 7 14.86 -4.79 -12.33
C LEU A 7 13.74 -4.04 -11.62
N TYR A 8 14.06 -3.04 -10.79
CA TYR A 8 13.07 -2.30 -10.06
C TYR A 8 12.05 -1.56 -10.97
N LEU A 9 12.55 -0.97 -12.07
CA LEU A 9 11.68 -0.30 -13.05
C LEU A 9 10.80 -1.29 -13.80
N LEU A 10 11.33 -2.44 -14.19
CA LEU A 10 10.58 -3.49 -14.88
C LEU A 10 9.46 -4.05 -14.00
N LEU A 11 9.71 -4.24 -12.70
CA LEU A 11 8.68 -4.66 -11.74
C LEU A 11 7.58 -3.62 -11.59
N ASN A 12 7.92 -2.33 -11.58
CA ASN A 12 6.93 -1.26 -11.58
C ASN A 12 6.08 -1.24 -12.85
N LEU A 13 6.71 -1.39 -14.01
CA LEU A 13 6.02 -1.46 -15.29
C LEU A 13 5.06 -2.66 -15.34
N ALA A 14 5.52 -3.84 -14.93
CA ALA A 14 4.70 -5.04 -14.86
C ALA A 14 3.49 -4.85 -13.91
N THR A 15 3.70 -4.18 -12.77
CA THR A 15 2.63 -3.91 -11.79
C THR A 15 1.50 -3.07 -12.39
N ILE A 16 1.81 -2.01 -13.14
CA ILE A 16 0.81 -1.07 -13.65
C ILE A 16 0.23 -1.48 -15.01
N CYS A 17 0.92 -2.31 -15.78
CA CYS A 17 0.57 -2.61 -17.17
C CYS A 17 -0.90 -3.07 -17.33
N VAL A 18 -1.29 -4.13 -16.63
CA VAL A 18 -2.66 -4.66 -16.73
C VAL A 18 -3.70 -3.69 -16.16
N PRO A 19 -3.56 -3.14 -14.93
CA PRO A 19 -4.48 -2.13 -14.41
C PRO A 19 -4.65 -0.92 -15.31
N LEU A 20 -3.57 -0.41 -15.91
CA LEU A 20 -3.61 0.75 -16.78
C LEU A 20 -4.37 0.44 -18.08
N LEU A 21 -4.05 -0.65 -18.76
CA LEU A 21 -4.74 -1.07 -19.98
C LEU A 21 -6.24 -1.31 -19.75
N ARG A 22 -6.58 -1.95 -18.63
CA ARG A 22 -7.98 -2.24 -18.26
C ARG A 22 -8.73 -1.04 -17.69
N SER A 23 -8.04 0.05 -17.38
CA SER A 23 -8.67 1.28 -16.86
C SER A 23 -9.68 1.89 -17.83
N PHE A 24 -9.49 1.68 -19.13
CA PHE A 24 -10.32 2.26 -20.20
C PHE A 24 -11.49 1.35 -20.60
N GLU A 25 -11.61 0.17 -20.03
CA GLU A 25 -12.76 -0.70 -20.28
C GLU A 25 -14.06 -0.05 -19.84
N SER A 26 -15.07 -0.07 -20.73
CA SER A 26 -16.34 0.66 -20.55
C SER A 26 -17.14 0.24 -19.31
N ARG A 27 -17.02 -1.02 -18.87
CA ARG A 27 -17.75 -1.56 -17.71
C ARG A 27 -17.37 -0.87 -16.41
N VAL A 28 -16.09 -0.89 -16.06
CA VAL A 28 -15.57 -0.28 -14.82
C VAL A 28 -15.26 1.20 -15.01
N ALA A 29 -14.79 1.57 -16.20
CA ALA A 29 -14.42 2.93 -16.60
C ALA A 29 -13.57 3.66 -15.56
N TYR A 30 -12.53 2.96 -15.05
CA TYR A 30 -11.68 3.44 -13.96
C TYR A 30 -11.04 4.79 -14.24
N TYR A 31 -10.71 5.06 -15.52
CA TYR A 31 -10.13 6.34 -15.95
C TYR A 31 -10.99 7.56 -15.53
N LYS A 32 -12.31 7.39 -15.39
CA LYS A 32 -13.20 8.47 -14.96
C LYS A 32 -12.95 8.92 -13.53
N SER A 33 -12.30 8.10 -12.72
CA SER A 33 -11.95 8.39 -11.32
C SER A 33 -10.49 8.83 -11.12
N PHE A 34 -9.70 8.98 -12.18
CA PHE A 34 -8.28 9.35 -12.09
C PHE A 34 -8.04 10.66 -11.34
N SER A 35 -8.92 11.66 -11.49
CA SER A 35 -8.78 12.92 -10.74
C SER A 35 -8.81 12.70 -9.21
N SER A 36 -9.73 11.86 -8.72
CA SER A 36 -9.81 11.52 -7.31
C SER A 36 -8.66 10.63 -6.88
N LEU A 37 -8.27 9.69 -7.72
CA LEU A 37 -7.14 8.80 -7.49
C LEU A 37 -5.83 9.57 -7.34
N PHE A 38 -5.46 10.41 -8.32
CA PHE A 38 -4.19 11.14 -8.26
C PHE A 38 -4.13 12.13 -7.09
N LYS A 39 -5.25 12.76 -6.72
CA LYS A 39 -5.33 13.61 -5.52
C LYS A 39 -5.08 12.79 -4.24
N SER A 40 -5.68 11.61 -4.11
CA SER A 40 -5.47 10.75 -2.94
C SER A 40 -4.04 10.20 -2.88
N MET A 41 -3.48 9.81 -4.03
CA MET A 41 -2.08 9.39 -4.12
C MET A 41 -1.12 10.53 -3.77
N LEU A 42 -1.33 11.74 -4.29
CA LEU A 42 -0.48 12.88 -3.97
C LEU A 42 -0.41 13.14 -2.45
N LEU A 43 -1.55 13.06 -1.76
CA LEU A 43 -1.61 13.27 -0.31
C LEU A 43 -0.93 12.13 0.46
N VAL A 44 -1.33 10.90 0.19
CA VAL A 44 -0.92 9.75 1.00
C VAL A 44 0.46 9.25 0.57
N SER A 45 0.70 9.03 -0.73
CA SER A 45 2.04 8.62 -1.20
C SER A 45 3.08 9.70 -0.96
N GLY A 46 2.69 10.99 -1.00
CA GLY A 46 3.58 12.08 -0.61
C GLY A 46 4.04 11.99 0.84
N PHE A 47 3.12 11.69 1.77
CA PHE A 47 3.46 11.45 3.18
C PHE A 47 4.37 10.21 3.32
N PHE A 48 4.06 9.12 2.64
CA PHE A 48 4.85 7.89 2.69
C PHE A 48 6.25 8.05 2.08
N LEU A 49 6.41 8.85 1.03
CA LEU A 49 7.72 9.17 0.47
C LEU A 49 8.59 9.97 1.46
N LEU A 50 8.01 10.91 2.21
CA LEU A 50 8.75 11.60 3.28
C LEU A 50 9.17 10.64 4.40
N TRP A 51 8.30 9.71 4.75
CA TRP A 51 8.61 8.64 5.71
C TRP A 51 9.72 7.72 5.17
N ASP A 52 9.66 7.34 3.91
CA ASP A 52 10.65 6.48 3.25
C ASP A 52 12.04 7.14 3.20
N ILE A 53 12.11 8.43 2.85
CA ILE A 53 13.35 9.21 2.90
C ILE A 53 13.94 9.17 4.33
N TRP A 54 13.13 9.48 5.33
CA TRP A 54 13.54 9.49 6.71
C TRP A 54 14.05 8.11 7.17
N PHE A 55 13.35 7.03 6.87
CA PHE A 55 13.75 5.68 7.26
C PHE A 55 14.99 5.19 6.49
N THR A 56 15.15 5.58 5.24
CA THR A 56 16.38 5.31 4.48
C THR A 56 17.59 6.05 5.10
N GLU A 57 17.43 7.31 5.50
CA GLU A 57 18.48 8.07 6.20
C GLU A 57 18.83 7.46 7.56
N MET A 58 17.85 6.93 8.28
CA MET A 58 18.06 6.21 9.55
C MET A 58 18.69 4.82 9.37
N GLY A 59 18.77 4.30 8.14
CA GLY A 59 19.26 2.93 7.88
C GLY A 59 18.31 1.83 8.34
N VAL A 60 17.00 2.10 8.42
CA VAL A 60 15.94 1.11 8.68
C VAL A 60 15.83 0.14 7.51
N TRP A 61 15.93 0.67 6.29
CA TRP A 61 16.07 -0.06 5.04
C TRP A 61 16.97 0.69 4.07
N GLY A 62 17.29 0.05 2.94
CA GLY A 62 18.04 0.68 1.88
C GLY A 62 18.01 -0.16 0.62
N PHE A 63 18.77 0.27 -0.38
CA PHE A 63 18.67 -0.22 -1.74
C PHE A 63 20.03 -0.69 -2.26
N THR A 64 20.03 -1.83 -2.99
CA THR A 64 21.23 -2.38 -3.61
C THR A 64 21.44 -1.77 -5.01
N PRO A 65 22.55 -1.05 -5.26
CA PRO A 65 22.78 -0.31 -6.51
C PRO A 65 22.73 -1.15 -7.79
N ASP A 66 23.08 -2.43 -7.71
CA ASP A 66 23.18 -3.34 -8.88
C ASP A 66 21.82 -3.54 -9.59
N TYR A 67 20.72 -3.29 -8.90
CA TYR A 67 19.36 -3.44 -9.43
C TYR A 67 18.66 -2.11 -9.74
N LEU A 68 19.40 -1.00 -9.63
CA LEU A 68 18.90 0.36 -9.81
C LEU A 68 19.41 0.99 -11.09
N CYS A 69 18.57 1.78 -11.74
CA CYS A 69 18.93 2.48 -12.99
C CYS A 69 19.94 3.65 -12.80
N GLY A 70 20.43 3.88 -11.59
CA GLY A 70 21.38 4.94 -11.25
C GLY A 70 20.76 6.32 -11.07
N VAL A 71 19.42 6.47 -11.20
CA VAL A 71 18.72 7.73 -10.93
C VAL A 71 18.14 7.69 -9.52
N SER A 72 18.55 8.63 -8.69
CA SER A 72 18.06 8.79 -7.31
C SER A 72 17.78 10.25 -7.00
N LEU A 73 16.83 10.48 -6.08
CA LEU A 73 16.48 11.80 -5.57
C LEU A 73 16.24 11.68 -4.06
N PHE A 74 16.81 12.56 -3.26
CA PHE A 74 16.75 12.53 -1.78
C PHE A 74 17.06 11.16 -1.18
N GLY A 75 18.10 10.47 -1.70
CA GLY A 75 18.48 9.13 -1.23
C GLY A 75 17.63 7.96 -1.73
N LEU A 76 16.46 8.22 -2.31
CA LEU A 76 15.60 7.18 -2.86
C LEU A 76 15.83 6.95 -4.35
N PRO A 77 15.87 5.69 -4.82
CA PRO A 77 15.95 5.39 -6.26
C PRO A 77 14.64 5.71 -6.97
N LEU A 78 14.71 6.01 -8.27
CA LEU A 78 13.54 6.25 -9.12
C LEU A 78 12.50 5.12 -9.02
N GLY A 79 12.95 3.87 -8.83
CA GLY A 79 12.08 2.72 -8.65
C GLY A 79 11.13 2.86 -7.46
N GLU A 80 11.57 3.50 -6.37
CA GLU A 80 10.76 3.72 -5.16
C GLU A 80 9.67 4.76 -5.41
N TYR A 81 10.00 5.89 -6.05
CA TYR A 81 8.99 6.86 -6.46
C TYR A 81 7.90 6.23 -7.34
N LEU A 82 8.30 5.37 -8.29
CA LEU A 82 7.37 4.65 -9.14
C LEU A 82 6.57 3.58 -8.37
N PHE A 83 7.14 2.98 -7.33
CA PHE A 83 6.42 2.06 -6.44
C PHE A 83 5.21 2.76 -5.81
N PHE A 84 5.40 3.96 -5.25
CA PHE A 84 4.32 4.76 -4.64
C PHE A 84 3.29 5.30 -5.65
N VAL A 85 3.52 5.12 -6.94
CA VAL A 85 2.54 5.40 -8.00
C VAL A 85 1.87 4.11 -8.48
N THR A 86 2.67 3.10 -8.84
CA THR A 86 2.18 1.91 -9.54
C THR A 86 1.41 0.95 -8.62
N VAL A 87 1.86 0.78 -7.38
CA VAL A 87 1.20 -0.10 -6.42
C VAL A 87 -0.16 0.47 -5.99
N PRO A 88 -0.26 1.72 -5.52
CA PRO A 88 -1.55 2.32 -5.18
C PRO A 88 -2.52 2.37 -6.37
N PHE A 89 -2.04 2.74 -7.56
CA PHE A 89 -2.87 2.73 -8.77
C PHE A 89 -3.51 1.36 -8.99
N SER A 90 -2.71 0.30 -8.89
CA SER A 90 -3.15 -1.07 -9.13
C SER A 90 -4.08 -1.59 -8.03
N CYS A 91 -3.79 -1.26 -6.77
CA CYS A 91 -4.64 -1.66 -5.64
C CYS A 91 -6.02 -0.97 -5.67
N VAL A 92 -6.08 0.33 -6.01
CA VAL A 92 -7.36 1.04 -6.16
C VAL A 92 -8.12 0.55 -7.40
N PHE A 93 -7.42 0.16 -8.47
CA PHE A 93 -8.05 -0.52 -9.61
C PHE A 93 -8.75 -1.83 -9.17
N ILE A 94 -8.06 -2.68 -8.39
CA ILE A 94 -8.67 -3.89 -7.82
C ILE A 94 -9.90 -3.56 -6.97
N TYR A 95 -9.79 -2.55 -6.10
CA TYR A 95 -10.91 -2.08 -5.29
C TYR A 95 -12.11 -1.67 -6.16
N ARG A 96 -11.89 -0.90 -7.23
CA ARG A 96 -12.94 -0.45 -8.15
C ARG A 96 -13.59 -1.60 -8.93
N VAL A 97 -12.79 -2.54 -9.41
CA VAL A 97 -13.30 -3.75 -10.08
C VAL A 97 -14.20 -4.55 -9.14
N LEU A 98 -13.74 -4.79 -7.92
CA LEU A 98 -14.52 -5.53 -6.93
C LEU A 98 -15.77 -4.78 -6.47
N ASP A 99 -15.70 -3.47 -6.30
CA ASP A 99 -16.85 -2.62 -5.97
C ASP A 99 -17.92 -2.66 -7.07
N PHE A 100 -17.49 -2.73 -8.34
CA PHE A 100 -18.39 -2.84 -9.48
C PHE A 100 -19.09 -4.20 -9.55
N PHE A 101 -18.34 -5.31 -9.42
CA PHE A 101 -18.90 -6.65 -9.53
C PHE A 101 -19.60 -7.13 -8.25
N PHE A 102 -19.20 -6.62 -7.09
CA PHE A 102 -19.71 -6.99 -5.76
C PHE A 102 -20.11 -5.74 -4.96
N PRO A 103 -21.14 -4.99 -5.40
CA PRO A 103 -21.50 -3.70 -4.79
C PRO A 103 -21.93 -3.81 -3.32
N LYS A 104 -22.41 -4.98 -2.89
CA LYS A 104 -22.77 -5.26 -1.49
C LYS A 104 -21.55 -5.71 -0.65
N GLY A 105 -20.39 -5.96 -1.29
CA GLY A 105 -19.24 -6.64 -0.69
C GLY A 105 -19.50 -8.14 -0.50
N MET A 106 -18.44 -8.92 -0.24
CA MET A 106 -18.53 -10.37 0.02
C MET A 106 -18.28 -10.69 1.50
N VAL A 107 -17.69 -9.77 2.24
CA VAL A 107 -17.34 -9.99 3.66
C VAL A 107 -18.56 -9.69 4.54
N PRO A 108 -19.02 -10.63 5.37
CA PRO A 108 -20.14 -10.40 6.30
C PRO A 108 -19.83 -9.26 7.27
N LYS A 109 -20.83 -8.42 7.57
CA LYS A 109 -20.67 -7.26 8.46
C LYS A 109 -20.15 -7.64 9.85
N SER A 110 -20.61 -8.77 10.40
CA SER A 110 -20.11 -9.29 11.69
C SER A 110 -18.62 -9.58 11.65
N LEU A 111 -18.14 -10.22 10.57
CA LEU A 111 -16.71 -10.49 10.39
C LEU A 111 -15.90 -9.19 10.26
N VAL A 112 -16.41 -8.19 9.54
CA VAL A 112 -15.76 -6.87 9.43
C VAL A 112 -15.57 -6.24 10.80
N VAL A 113 -16.57 -6.32 11.68
CA VAL A 113 -16.48 -5.80 13.06
C VAL A 113 -15.37 -6.51 13.82
N TRP A 114 -15.33 -7.85 13.80
CA TRP A 114 -14.28 -8.61 14.47
C TRP A 114 -12.89 -8.35 13.91
N LEU A 115 -12.76 -8.20 12.57
CA LEU A 115 -11.50 -7.83 11.93
C LEU A 115 -11.02 -6.44 12.38
N ASN A 116 -11.91 -5.44 12.47
CA ASN A 116 -11.55 -4.11 12.94
C ASN A 116 -11.00 -4.15 14.37
N TYR A 117 -11.71 -4.80 15.31
CA TYR A 117 -11.23 -4.91 16.70
C TYR A 117 -9.95 -5.75 16.80
N GLY A 118 -9.91 -6.90 16.13
CA GLY A 118 -8.76 -7.78 16.14
C GLY A 118 -7.49 -7.11 15.60
N LEU A 119 -7.58 -6.42 14.46
CA LEU A 119 -6.46 -5.70 13.89
C LEU A 119 -6.00 -4.55 14.79
N VAL A 120 -6.91 -3.77 15.35
CA VAL A 120 -6.52 -2.66 16.25
C VAL A 120 -5.83 -3.20 17.50
N ILE A 121 -6.38 -4.22 18.14
CA ILE A 121 -5.76 -4.82 19.34
C ILE A 121 -4.39 -5.40 18.99
N LEU A 122 -4.28 -6.15 17.89
CA LEU A 122 -3.02 -6.72 17.41
C LEU A 122 -1.98 -5.63 17.15
N CYS A 123 -2.36 -4.59 16.42
CA CYS A 123 -1.46 -3.50 16.05
C CYS A 123 -1.02 -2.69 17.27
N LEU A 124 -1.91 -2.39 18.20
CA LEU A 124 -1.55 -1.71 19.45
C LEU A 124 -0.61 -2.57 20.30
N ALA A 125 -0.89 -3.88 20.43
CA ALA A 125 -0.05 -4.77 21.20
C ALA A 125 1.36 -4.89 20.60
N ILE A 126 1.46 -5.21 19.30
CA ILE A 126 2.77 -5.37 18.63
C ILE A 126 3.54 -4.04 18.65
N GLY A 127 2.89 -2.94 18.26
CA GLY A 127 3.55 -1.63 18.20
C GLY A 127 4.04 -1.15 19.55
N SER A 128 3.25 -1.34 20.63
CA SER A 128 3.63 -0.90 21.98
C SER A 128 4.69 -1.78 22.64
N LEU A 129 4.75 -3.06 22.30
CA LEU A 129 5.73 -3.99 22.84
C LEU A 129 7.10 -3.94 22.14
N ASN A 130 7.21 -3.22 21.02
CA ASN A 130 8.42 -3.11 20.21
C ASN A 130 8.75 -1.63 19.89
N LEU A 131 8.70 -0.76 20.90
CA LEU A 131 8.99 0.68 20.74
C LEU A 131 10.45 0.97 20.37
N ASP A 132 11.34 0.03 20.65
CA ASP A 132 12.76 0.02 20.28
C ASP A 132 13.00 -0.27 18.79
N LYS A 133 11.98 -0.74 18.06
CA LYS A 133 12.04 -1.10 16.63
C LYS A 133 11.21 -0.13 15.81
N ALA A 134 11.87 0.83 15.16
CA ALA A 134 11.20 1.94 14.49
C ALA A 134 10.22 1.46 13.41
N TYR A 135 10.60 0.48 12.58
CA TYR A 135 9.72 -0.02 11.53
C TYR A 135 8.46 -0.68 12.09
N THR A 136 8.63 -1.57 13.07
CA THR A 136 7.50 -2.25 13.71
C THR A 136 6.59 -1.26 14.42
N SER A 137 7.14 -0.48 15.36
CA SER A 137 6.31 0.38 16.22
C SER A 137 5.54 1.43 15.42
N ILE A 138 6.19 2.16 14.52
CA ILE A 138 5.55 3.23 13.75
C ILE A 138 4.50 2.64 12.81
N THR A 139 4.81 1.57 12.07
CA THR A 139 3.86 0.95 11.14
C THR A 139 2.60 0.47 11.86
N PHE A 140 2.76 -0.31 12.93
CA PHE A 140 1.61 -0.89 13.63
C PHE A 140 0.79 0.15 14.38
N LEU A 141 1.41 1.12 15.07
CA LEU A 141 0.67 2.16 15.79
C LEU A 141 -0.07 3.10 14.83
N LEU A 142 0.54 3.50 13.71
CA LEU A 142 -0.14 4.30 12.70
C LEU A 142 -1.28 3.54 12.03
N LEU A 143 -1.13 2.24 11.77
CA LEU A 143 -2.22 1.43 11.22
C LEU A 143 -3.38 1.32 12.21
N ALA A 144 -3.11 1.10 13.50
CA ALA A 144 -4.15 1.10 14.52
C ALA A 144 -4.91 2.43 14.55
N ALA A 145 -4.17 3.56 14.58
CA ALA A 145 -4.74 4.89 14.56
C ALA A 145 -5.59 5.14 13.30
N ALA A 146 -5.11 4.73 12.13
CA ALA A 146 -5.84 4.86 10.87
C ALA A 146 -7.14 4.04 10.86
N ILE A 147 -7.11 2.79 11.34
CA ILE A 147 -8.32 1.96 11.44
C ILE A 147 -9.32 2.59 12.44
N ILE A 148 -8.85 3.03 13.61
CA ILE A 148 -9.70 3.71 14.61
C ILE A 148 -10.35 4.94 13.99
N TYR A 149 -9.59 5.78 13.31
CA TYR A 149 -10.09 6.98 12.67
C TYR A 149 -11.16 6.67 11.62
N VAL A 150 -10.85 5.77 10.68
CA VAL A 150 -11.73 5.45 9.56
C VAL A 150 -13.02 4.76 10.02
N VAL A 151 -12.92 3.83 10.99
CA VAL A 151 -14.06 3.00 11.42
C VAL A 151 -14.93 3.71 12.44
N TRP A 152 -14.35 4.32 13.48
CA TRP A 152 -15.14 4.84 14.61
C TRP A 152 -15.36 6.36 14.59
N ILE A 153 -14.45 7.12 13.94
CA ILE A 153 -14.62 8.57 13.81
C ILE A 153 -15.36 8.91 12.52
N GLU A 154 -14.84 8.49 11.36
CA GLU A 154 -15.48 8.73 10.05
C GLU A 154 -16.63 7.76 9.75
N LYS A 155 -16.76 6.65 10.49
CA LYS A 155 -17.85 5.68 10.41
C LYS A 155 -18.15 5.19 9.00
N VAL A 156 -17.11 4.85 8.27
CA VAL A 156 -17.23 4.42 6.87
C VAL A 156 -17.93 3.06 6.75
N ASP A 157 -18.65 2.87 5.66
CA ASP A 157 -19.44 1.69 5.35
C ASP A 157 -18.74 0.69 4.41
N TRP A 158 -17.53 1.03 3.92
CA TRP A 158 -16.81 0.29 2.90
C TRP A 158 -15.64 -0.57 3.40
N MET A 159 -15.41 -0.68 4.72
CA MET A 159 -14.28 -1.47 5.27
C MET A 159 -14.29 -2.94 4.82
N GLY A 160 -15.45 -3.56 4.68
CA GLY A 160 -15.55 -4.94 4.15
C GLY A 160 -15.04 -5.05 2.71
N LYS A 161 -15.33 -4.07 1.85
CA LYS A 161 -14.82 -3.99 0.49
C LYS A 161 -13.30 -3.72 0.47
N PHE A 162 -12.82 -2.90 1.40
CA PHE A 162 -11.38 -2.68 1.59
C PHE A 162 -10.66 -3.98 1.92
N TYR A 163 -11.08 -4.73 2.94
CA TYR A 163 -10.44 -5.99 3.33
C TYR A 163 -10.46 -7.01 2.17
N GLN A 164 -11.58 -7.14 1.48
CA GLN A 164 -11.71 -8.00 0.32
C GLN A 164 -10.70 -7.63 -0.78
N SER A 165 -10.62 -6.34 -1.14
CA SER A 165 -9.71 -5.87 -2.19
C SER A 165 -8.25 -5.96 -1.77
N TYR A 166 -7.95 -5.70 -0.50
CA TYR A 166 -6.62 -5.78 0.05
C TYR A 166 -6.09 -7.22 0.03
N LEU A 167 -6.91 -8.21 0.44
CA LEU A 167 -6.53 -9.62 0.38
C LEU A 167 -6.21 -10.09 -1.05
N ILE A 168 -6.96 -9.62 -2.04
CA ILE A 168 -6.68 -9.93 -3.44
C ILE A 168 -5.41 -9.21 -3.92
N ALA A 169 -5.22 -7.95 -3.50
CA ALA A 169 -4.04 -7.17 -3.85
C ALA A 169 -2.75 -7.70 -3.20
N LEU A 170 -2.85 -8.40 -2.06
CA LEU A 170 -1.69 -9.06 -1.44
C LEU A 170 -1.03 -10.11 -2.34
N ILE A 171 -1.79 -10.78 -3.22
CA ILE A 171 -1.21 -11.80 -4.11
C ILE A 171 -0.12 -11.20 -5.02
N PRO A 172 -0.42 -10.21 -5.89
CA PRO A 172 0.61 -9.58 -6.70
C PRO A 172 1.63 -8.78 -5.88
N PHE A 173 1.23 -8.24 -4.71
CA PHE A 173 2.14 -7.56 -3.81
C PHE A 173 3.22 -8.50 -3.26
N ILE A 174 2.85 -9.69 -2.75
CA ILE A 174 3.81 -10.69 -2.24
C ILE A 174 4.74 -11.15 -3.36
N LEU A 175 4.24 -11.35 -4.57
CA LEU A 175 5.09 -11.72 -5.71
C LEU A 175 6.12 -10.64 -6.03
N LYS A 176 5.69 -9.38 -6.15
CA LYS A 176 6.59 -8.25 -6.41
C LYS A 176 7.58 -8.02 -5.27
N ASN A 177 7.07 -7.94 -4.03
CA ASN A 177 7.90 -7.68 -2.87
C ASN A 177 8.86 -8.83 -2.57
N GLY A 178 8.47 -10.09 -2.82
CA GLY A 178 9.36 -11.23 -2.74
C GLY A 178 10.57 -11.07 -3.66
N ILE A 179 10.37 -10.62 -4.90
CA ILE A 179 11.47 -10.34 -5.83
C ILE A 179 12.34 -9.19 -5.29
N LEU A 180 11.72 -8.10 -4.83
CA LEU A 180 12.44 -6.95 -4.28
C LEU A 180 13.26 -7.30 -3.03
N THR A 181 12.79 -8.23 -2.21
CA THR A 181 13.46 -8.66 -0.98
C THR A 181 14.40 -9.86 -1.15
N GLY A 182 14.67 -10.27 -2.41
CA GLY A 182 15.75 -11.22 -2.71
C GLY A 182 15.32 -12.67 -2.94
N SER A 183 14.03 -12.97 -3.25
CA SER A 183 13.61 -14.35 -3.49
C SER A 183 14.20 -14.99 -4.77
N VAL A 184 14.62 -14.19 -5.75
CA VAL A 184 15.11 -14.64 -7.06
C VAL A 184 16.36 -13.89 -7.54
N THR A 185 16.97 -13.07 -6.66
CA THR A 185 18.19 -12.28 -6.90
C THR A 185 19.30 -12.74 -5.95
N GLU A 186 20.57 -12.48 -6.28
CA GLU A 186 21.71 -12.84 -5.41
C GLU A 186 21.71 -12.04 -4.10
N SER A 187 21.33 -10.77 -4.18
CA SER A 187 21.11 -9.90 -3.02
C SER A 187 19.74 -9.20 -3.15
N PRO A 188 19.13 -8.75 -2.05
CA PRO A 188 17.86 -8.05 -2.12
C PRO A 188 18.01 -6.70 -2.83
N VAL A 189 17.02 -6.32 -3.65
CA VAL A 189 16.92 -4.96 -4.21
C VAL A 189 16.67 -3.95 -3.10
N VAL A 190 15.78 -4.31 -2.16
CA VAL A 190 15.48 -3.58 -0.93
C VAL A 190 15.89 -4.44 0.25
N TRP A 191 16.87 -3.99 1.02
CA TRP A 191 17.32 -4.65 2.24
C TRP A 191 16.74 -3.97 3.49
N TYR A 192 16.61 -4.71 4.57
CA TYR A 192 16.05 -4.24 5.84
C TYR A 192 17.01 -4.49 6.99
N ASN A 193 17.13 -3.52 7.90
CA ASN A 193 17.83 -3.67 9.15
C ASN A 193 16.97 -4.45 10.16
N ASN A 194 17.36 -5.66 10.49
CA ASN A 194 16.58 -6.52 11.40
C ASN A 194 16.54 -6.02 12.84
N SER A 195 17.37 -5.03 13.23
CA SER A 195 17.25 -4.41 14.55
C SER A 195 16.03 -3.48 14.64
N GLU A 196 15.51 -3.03 13.50
CA GLU A 196 14.40 -2.08 13.38
C GLU A 196 13.05 -2.75 13.08
N ASN A 197 13.02 -4.09 12.96
CA ASN A 197 11.82 -4.86 12.67
C ASN A 197 11.77 -6.14 13.52
N LEU A 198 10.68 -6.90 13.46
CA LEU A 198 10.51 -8.16 14.24
C LEU A 198 11.47 -9.27 13.82
N GLY A 199 12.14 -9.15 12.68
CA GLY A 199 12.94 -10.23 12.10
C GLY A 199 12.10 -11.38 11.54
N LEU A 200 10.78 -11.29 11.61
CA LEU A 200 9.85 -12.28 11.04
C LEU A 200 9.63 -11.99 9.55
N ARG A 201 9.66 -13.06 8.74
CA ARG A 201 9.51 -12.91 7.28
C ARG A 201 8.50 -13.89 6.71
N ILE A 202 7.76 -13.44 5.71
CA ILE A 202 6.96 -14.26 4.80
C ILE A 202 7.84 -14.50 3.59
N ALA A 203 8.44 -15.68 3.46
CA ALA A 203 9.57 -15.94 2.57
C ALA A 203 10.74 -14.97 2.84
N THR A 204 10.98 -13.99 1.98
CA THR A 204 12.01 -12.96 2.15
C THR A 204 11.46 -11.61 2.66
N ILE A 205 10.15 -11.43 2.68
CA ILE A 205 9.45 -10.17 2.96
C ILE A 205 9.27 -9.99 4.47
N PRO A 206 9.68 -8.87 5.08
CA PRO A 206 9.32 -8.55 6.46
C PRO A 206 7.80 -8.57 6.67
N VAL A 207 7.34 -9.13 7.78
CA VAL A 207 5.90 -9.18 8.08
C VAL A 207 5.30 -7.77 8.17
N GLU A 208 6.07 -6.80 8.57
CA GLU A 208 5.72 -5.38 8.62
C GLU A 208 5.26 -4.84 7.27
N ASP A 209 5.84 -5.30 6.16
CA ASP A 209 5.49 -4.84 4.81
C ASP A 209 4.01 -5.07 4.48
N VAL A 210 3.42 -6.14 5.01
CA VAL A 210 1.98 -6.41 4.85
C VAL A 210 1.16 -5.33 5.56
N PHE A 211 1.53 -4.92 6.76
CA PHE A 211 0.81 -3.90 7.52
C PHE A 211 1.12 -2.49 7.02
N TYR A 212 2.33 -2.23 6.57
CA TYR A 212 2.72 -0.99 5.89
C TYR A 212 1.93 -0.77 4.60
N ALA A 213 1.84 -1.80 3.75
CA ALA A 213 1.00 -1.76 2.56
C ALA A 213 -0.48 -1.57 2.90
N MET A 214 -0.98 -2.22 3.97
CA MET A 214 -2.36 -2.03 4.43
C MET A 214 -2.61 -0.57 4.83
N LEU A 215 -1.70 0.06 5.56
CA LEU A 215 -1.79 1.46 5.97
C LEU A 215 -1.80 2.41 4.76
N LEU A 216 -0.86 2.22 3.82
CA LEU A 216 -0.78 2.98 2.58
C LEU A 216 -2.10 2.91 1.79
N ILE A 217 -2.58 1.69 1.53
CA ILE A 217 -3.76 1.49 0.68
C ILE A 217 -5.04 1.92 1.39
N LEU A 218 -5.15 1.73 2.72
CA LEU A 218 -6.27 2.22 3.51
C LEU A 218 -6.38 3.75 3.42
N GLY A 219 -5.26 4.45 3.59
CA GLY A 219 -5.20 5.91 3.47
C GLY A 219 -5.61 6.39 2.07
N ILE A 220 -5.09 5.75 1.02
CA ILE A 220 -5.42 6.11 -0.37
C ILE A 220 -6.90 5.86 -0.67
N ILE A 221 -7.44 4.69 -0.32
CA ILE A 221 -8.86 4.38 -0.54
C ILE A 221 -9.76 5.31 0.25
N TYR A 222 -9.39 5.68 1.49
CA TYR A 222 -10.14 6.65 2.29
C TYR A 222 -10.29 8.00 1.55
N PHE A 223 -9.19 8.61 1.12
CA PHE A 223 -9.26 9.88 0.39
C PHE A 223 -9.88 9.72 -1.00
N TYR A 224 -9.61 8.63 -1.69
CA TYR A 224 -10.20 8.33 -2.99
C TYR A 224 -11.73 8.28 -2.91
N VAL A 225 -12.31 7.54 -1.97
CA VAL A 225 -13.76 7.46 -1.77
C VAL A 225 -14.33 8.82 -1.35
N LYS A 226 -13.63 9.55 -0.48
CA LYS A 226 -14.03 10.90 -0.04
C LYS A 226 -14.10 11.89 -1.22
N PHE A 227 -13.11 11.87 -2.10
CA PHE A 227 -13.09 12.73 -3.30
C PHE A 227 -14.12 12.29 -4.35
N GLU A 228 -14.34 10.97 -4.53
CA GLU A 228 -15.37 10.46 -5.43
C GLU A 228 -16.78 10.85 -4.95
N ARG A 229 -17.07 10.70 -3.67
CA ARG A 229 -18.35 11.13 -3.09
C ARG A 229 -18.57 12.64 -3.32
N LYS A 230 -17.56 13.48 -3.05
CA LYS A 230 -17.63 14.93 -3.26
C LYS A 230 -17.84 15.31 -4.74
N ARG A 231 -17.20 14.59 -5.67
CA ARG A 231 -17.36 14.83 -7.12
C ARG A 231 -18.75 14.49 -7.61
N ASN A 232 -19.38 13.45 -7.07
CA ASN A 232 -20.67 12.94 -7.50
C ASN A 232 -21.87 13.61 -6.79
N LEU A 233 -21.61 14.53 -5.85
CA LEU A 233 -22.66 15.38 -5.28
C LEU A 233 -23.16 16.39 -6.32
N PRO A 234 -24.50 16.65 -6.44
CA PRO A 234 -25.02 17.68 -7.31
C PRO A 234 -24.38 19.04 -6.98
N ARG A 235 -23.81 19.71 -7.98
CA ARG A 235 -23.31 21.08 -7.83
C ARG A 235 -24.51 22.00 -7.62
N GLY A 236 -24.84 22.34 -6.37
CA GLY A 236 -25.95 23.27 -6.11
C GLY A 236 -26.54 23.26 -4.70
N LEU A 237 -25.95 22.56 -3.76
CA LEU A 237 -26.35 22.60 -2.34
C LEU A 237 -25.17 23.11 -1.48
N ASN A 238 -24.81 24.37 -1.65
CA ASN A 238 -23.99 25.14 -0.71
C ASN A 238 -24.82 26.33 -0.24
#